data_abde1821f756a95eaced423b1fc005ad
#
_entry.id   abde1821f756a95eaced423b1fc005ad
#
_cell.length_a   1.000
_cell.length_b   1.000
_cell.length_c   1.000
_cell.angle_alpha   90.00
_cell.angle_beta   90.00
_cell.angle_gamma   90.00
#
_symmetry.space_group_name_H-M   'P 1'
#
loop_
_entity.id
_entity.type
_entity.pdbx_description
1 polymer ?
#
loop_
_entity_poly.entity_id
_entity_poly.type
_entity_poly.pdbx_seq_one_letter_code
_entity_poly.pdbx_strand_id
1 'polypeptide(L)'
;IFENWCDFLNYFDASVSVQLSFINQGARKEKAQAAIEIPAQDDAFNSIRREYADMLKNQLEKGNNGLEKCKYITFSIEADNLAAAKARLSRIETDVLNNFKVLGVTARPMNGQERLNVLHGIFHPEGEPFRFSWDWLVPSGLSTKDFIAPSSFRFGDGRTFRMGRKLGAVSFLEILAPELNDRMLSDILDLENGIIVNLHIRSIDQSEAIKTIKRKITDLDKMKIEEQKKAVRSGYDMDIIPSDLATFGSEAKNLLQDLQSRNERMFLLTFLVVNMADTKRKLDNDVFATAGFAQKNNCALTRLDYLQEAGFMSSIPLGENLIPIQRGLTTSSTAIFIPFITQELFQRGAALYYGLNALSNNMILCDRKQLKNPNGLILGTPGSGKSFAAKREMTNAFLITDDDIIICDPEAEYFSLVQRLNGQVIRLS
;
A
#
# COMPACT_ATOMS: atom_id res chain seq x y z
N ILE A 1 -6.91 -14.22 -7.13
CA ILE A 1 -6.79 -12.81 -6.63
C ILE A 1 -6.63 -11.87 -7.82
N PHE A 2 -5.67 -12.14 -8.74
CA PHE A 2 -5.40 -11.27 -9.89
C PHE A 2 -6.64 -11.04 -10.78
N GLU A 3 -7.33 -12.10 -11.17
CA GLU A 3 -8.56 -12.00 -11.98
C GLU A 3 -9.64 -11.15 -11.31
N ASN A 4 -9.91 -11.41 -10.02
CA ASN A 4 -10.88 -10.62 -9.25
C ASN A 4 -10.46 -9.15 -9.12
N TRP A 5 -9.14 -8.87 -9.12
CA TRP A 5 -8.63 -7.49 -9.12
C TRP A 5 -8.80 -6.83 -10.49
N CYS A 6 -8.62 -7.55 -11.59
CA CYS A 6 -8.97 -7.10 -12.93
C CYS A 6 -10.46 -6.75 -13.04
N ASP A 7 -11.32 -7.62 -12.53
CA ASP A 7 -12.78 -7.39 -12.53
C ASP A 7 -13.16 -6.17 -11.69
N PHE A 8 -12.48 -5.98 -10.54
CA PHE A 8 -12.65 -4.78 -9.72
C PHE A 8 -12.28 -3.50 -10.48
N LEU A 9 -11.17 -3.48 -11.21
CA LEU A 9 -10.78 -2.33 -12.03
C LEU A 9 -11.79 -2.09 -13.16
N ASN A 10 -12.25 -3.15 -13.80
CA ASN A 10 -13.24 -3.09 -14.88
C ASN A 10 -14.65 -2.67 -14.41
N TYR A 11 -14.92 -2.67 -13.12
CA TYR A 11 -16.18 -2.15 -12.56
C TYR A 11 -16.33 -0.65 -12.82
N PHE A 12 -15.25 0.13 -12.80
CA PHE A 12 -15.29 1.57 -12.93
C PHE A 12 -15.38 2.02 -14.38
N ASP A 13 -16.38 2.83 -14.69
CA ASP A 13 -16.50 3.51 -15.98
C ASP A 13 -15.69 4.83 -16.03
N ALA A 14 -15.66 5.49 -17.20
CA ALA A 14 -14.91 6.73 -17.41
C ALA A 14 -15.38 7.93 -16.56
N SER A 15 -16.55 7.84 -15.92
CA SER A 15 -17.12 8.89 -15.07
C SER A 15 -16.70 8.81 -13.60
N VAL A 16 -15.96 7.75 -13.24
CA VAL A 16 -15.41 7.55 -11.90
C VAL A 16 -13.90 7.66 -11.94
N SER A 17 -13.35 8.55 -11.14
CA SER A 17 -11.91 8.61 -10.89
C SER A 17 -11.58 7.83 -9.62
N VAL A 18 -10.58 6.96 -9.70
CA VAL A 18 -10.12 6.13 -8.57
C VAL A 18 -8.71 6.53 -8.21
N GLN A 19 -8.46 6.72 -6.93
CA GLN A 19 -7.13 6.95 -6.37
C GLN A 19 -6.83 5.87 -5.33
N LEU A 20 -5.75 5.14 -5.53
CA LEU A 20 -5.17 4.26 -4.52
C LEU A 20 -4.05 5.02 -3.82
N SER A 21 -4.13 5.14 -2.51
CA SER A 21 -3.12 5.84 -1.71
C SER A 21 -2.51 4.89 -0.70
N PHE A 22 -1.18 4.82 -0.70
CA PHE A 22 -0.38 4.05 0.23
C PHE A 22 0.45 5.03 1.03
N ILE A 23 0.23 5.05 2.34
CA ILE A 23 0.87 6.01 3.23
C ILE A 23 1.62 5.24 4.30
N ASN A 24 2.95 5.29 4.23
CA ASN A 24 3.82 4.79 5.28
C ASN A 24 4.10 5.94 6.24
N GLN A 25 3.41 5.95 7.36
CA GLN A 25 3.60 6.94 8.41
C GLN A 25 4.32 6.31 9.59
N GLY A 26 5.17 7.09 10.28
CA GLY A 26 5.70 6.66 11.56
C GLY A 26 4.54 6.31 12.48
N ALA A 27 4.43 5.04 12.89
CA ALA A 27 3.51 4.66 13.94
C ALA A 27 3.82 5.54 15.13
N ARG A 28 2.80 6.15 15.73
CA ARG A 28 3.02 6.89 16.99
C ARG A 28 3.66 5.90 17.95
N LYS A 29 4.93 6.14 18.31
CA LYS A 29 5.69 5.26 19.23
C LYS A 29 4.84 4.88 20.45
N GLU A 30 4.05 5.82 20.95
CA GLU A 30 3.10 5.63 22.05
C GLU A 30 2.01 4.59 21.75
N LYS A 31 1.43 4.60 20.53
CA LYS A 31 0.40 3.62 20.15
C LYS A 31 0.98 2.23 19.91
N ALA A 32 2.17 2.15 19.32
CA ALA A 32 2.84 0.89 19.09
C ALA A 32 3.35 0.31 20.42
N GLN A 33 3.86 1.14 21.32
CA GLN A 33 4.27 0.73 22.68
C GLN A 33 3.07 0.30 23.51
N ALA A 34 1.97 1.03 23.47
CA ALA A 34 0.72 0.64 24.18
C ALA A 34 0.14 -0.70 23.69
N ALA A 35 0.38 -1.06 22.41
CA ALA A 35 -0.10 -2.32 21.86
C ALA A 35 0.69 -3.56 22.35
N ILE A 36 1.88 -3.34 22.86
CA ILE A 36 2.80 -4.39 23.39
C ILE A 36 3.01 -4.28 24.90
N GLU A 37 2.30 -3.38 25.56
CA GLU A 37 2.35 -3.23 27.01
C GLU A 37 1.62 -4.40 27.66
N ILE A 38 2.35 -5.09 28.57
CA ILE A 38 1.80 -6.21 29.32
C ILE A 38 1.51 -5.71 30.73
N PRO A 39 0.23 -5.64 31.14
CA PRO A 39 -0.11 -5.17 32.47
C PRO A 39 0.42 -6.11 33.56
N ALA A 40 0.83 -5.54 34.69
CA ALA A 40 1.18 -6.31 35.87
C ALA A 40 -0.06 -7.04 36.42
N GLN A 41 0.13 -8.27 36.90
CA GLN A 41 -0.90 -9.08 37.54
C GLN A 41 -0.54 -9.31 39.01
N ASP A 42 -1.50 -9.75 39.81
CA ASP A 42 -1.28 -10.05 41.24
C ASP A 42 -0.68 -11.47 41.41
N ASP A 43 0.53 -11.66 40.87
CA ASP A 43 1.27 -12.91 40.94
C ASP A 43 2.81 -12.68 41.05
N ALA A 44 3.56 -13.78 41.13
CA ALA A 44 5.01 -13.75 41.25
C ALA A 44 5.76 -13.51 39.91
N PHE A 45 5.05 -13.37 38.77
CA PHE A 45 5.67 -13.42 37.43
C PHE A 45 5.85 -12.04 36.77
N ASN A 46 5.64 -10.96 37.50
CA ASN A 46 5.77 -9.61 36.95
C ASN A 46 7.18 -9.23 36.49
N SER A 47 8.21 -9.87 37.04
CA SER A 47 9.59 -9.71 36.55
C SER A 47 9.73 -10.28 35.14
N ILE A 48 9.15 -11.45 34.87
CA ILE A 48 9.17 -12.11 33.55
C ILE A 48 8.33 -11.32 32.53
N ARG A 49 7.17 -10.78 32.97
CA ARG A 49 6.36 -9.90 32.10
C ARG A 49 7.14 -8.66 31.67
N ARG A 50 7.90 -8.05 32.56
CA ARG A 50 8.76 -6.90 32.20
C ARG A 50 9.86 -7.27 31.21
N GLU A 51 10.59 -8.36 31.46
CA GLU A 51 11.60 -8.84 30.51
C GLU A 51 11.01 -9.14 29.13
N TYR A 52 9.82 -9.73 29.11
CA TYR A 52 9.13 -10.02 27.86
C TYR A 52 8.66 -8.73 27.15
N ALA A 53 8.11 -7.77 27.87
CA ALA A 53 7.74 -6.47 27.32
C ALA A 53 8.95 -5.71 26.77
N ASP A 54 10.09 -5.75 27.46
CA ASP A 54 11.34 -5.14 26.99
C ASP A 54 11.88 -5.85 25.74
N MET A 55 11.76 -7.17 25.66
CA MET A 55 12.09 -7.92 24.46
C MET A 55 11.20 -7.50 23.28
N LEU A 56 9.88 -7.35 23.49
CA LEU A 56 8.95 -6.88 22.45
C LEU A 56 9.29 -5.45 22.00
N LYS A 57 9.63 -4.54 22.92
CA LYS A 57 10.07 -3.18 22.57
C LYS A 57 11.33 -3.20 21.71
N ASN A 58 12.32 -4.03 22.07
CA ASN A 58 13.55 -4.20 21.29
C ASN A 58 13.27 -4.79 19.90
N GLN A 59 12.31 -5.72 19.78
CA GLN A 59 11.92 -6.25 18.47
C GLN A 59 11.17 -5.23 17.63
N LEU A 60 10.32 -4.41 18.24
CA LEU A 60 9.64 -3.31 17.56
C LEU A 60 10.63 -2.28 17.00
N GLU A 61 11.72 -2.01 17.75
CA GLU A 61 12.78 -1.10 17.31
C GLU A 61 13.66 -1.70 16.20
N LYS A 62 13.83 -3.02 16.18
CA LYS A 62 14.57 -3.74 15.12
C LYS A 62 13.73 -3.95 13.85
N GLY A 63 12.41 -3.95 13.97
CA GLY A 63 11.50 -4.01 12.85
C GLY A 63 11.52 -2.72 12.01
N ASN A 64 10.63 -2.61 11.04
CA ASN A 64 10.52 -1.44 10.14
C ASN A 64 10.18 -0.14 10.89
N ASN A 65 10.93 0.19 11.93
CA ASN A 65 10.92 1.44 12.72
C ASN A 65 9.52 1.90 13.15
N GLY A 66 8.57 0.97 13.31
CA GLY A 66 7.20 1.29 13.68
C GLY A 66 6.46 2.10 12.61
N LEU A 67 6.69 1.86 11.33
CA LEU A 67 5.90 2.43 10.25
C LEU A 67 4.54 1.71 10.18
N GLU A 68 3.48 2.48 10.25
CA GLU A 68 2.13 2.00 9.97
C GLU A 68 1.88 2.15 8.46
N LYS A 69 1.66 1.01 7.78
CA LYS A 69 1.36 0.97 6.33
C LYS A 69 -0.15 1.07 6.13
N CYS A 70 -0.62 2.26 5.81
CA CYS A 70 -2.04 2.50 5.54
C CYS A 70 -2.33 2.46 4.05
N LYS A 71 -3.47 1.84 3.69
CA LYS A 71 -3.94 1.73 2.31
C LYS A 71 -5.34 2.34 2.22
N TYR A 72 -5.51 3.29 1.33
CA TYR A 72 -6.78 3.97 1.12
C TYR A 72 -7.20 3.87 -0.34
N ILE A 73 -8.50 3.74 -0.55
CA ILE A 73 -9.11 3.92 -1.85
C ILE A 73 -10.04 5.13 -1.78
N THR A 74 -9.85 6.05 -2.69
CA THR A 74 -10.70 7.22 -2.85
C THR A 74 -11.29 7.20 -4.25
N PHE A 75 -12.58 7.36 -4.37
CA PHE A 75 -13.24 7.52 -5.66
C PHE A 75 -14.03 8.81 -5.67
N SER A 76 -14.04 9.46 -6.82
CA SER A 76 -14.73 10.71 -7.04
C SER A 76 -15.55 10.65 -8.33
N ILE A 77 -16.65 11.38 -8.33
CA ILE A 77 -17.58 11.50 -9.45
C ILE A 77 -17.98 12.96 -9.64
N GLU A 78 -18.37 13.30 -10.86
CA GLU A 78 -19.09 14.53 -11.15
C GLU A 78 -20.60 14.27 -11.08
N ALA A 79 -21.35 15.21 -10.50
CA ALA A 79 -22.79 15.13 -10.38
C ALA A 79 -23.41 16.52 -10.33
N ASP A 80 -24.63 16.63 -10.84
CA ASP A 80 -25.35 17.91 -10.96
C ASP A 80 -25.75 18.50 -9.59
N ASN A 81 -25.95 17.65 -8.60
CA ASN A 81 -26.33 18.06 -7.25
C ASN A 81 -25.91 17.04 -6.17
N LEU A 82 -25.93 17.48 -4.92
CA LEU A 82 -25.50 16.67 -3.78
C LEU A 82 -26.36 15.39 -3.58
N ALA A 83 -27.65 15.43 -3.87
CA ALA A 83 -28.52 14.27 -3.70
C ALA A 83 -28.18 13.17 -4.71
N ALA A 84 -27.98 13.55 -5.99
CA ALA A 84 -27.54 12.63 -7.04
C ALA A 84 -26.13 12.07 -6.74
N ALA A 85 -25.20 12.92 -6.30
CA ALA A 85 -23.87 12.51 -5.89
C ALA A 85 -23.92 11.48 -4.75
N LYS A 86 -24.70 11.75 -3.71
CA LYS A 86 -24.83 10.85 -2.55
C LYS A 86 -25.39 9.49 -2.94
N ALA A 87 -26.46 9.45 -3.73
CA ALA A 87 -27.06 8.20 -4.19
C ALA A 87 -26.07 7.35 -4.98
N ARG A 88 -25.32 7.97 -5.91
CA ARG A 88 -24.34 7.28 -6.75
C ARG A 88 -23.12 6.82 -5.94
N LEU A 89 -22.58 7.66 -5.06
CA LEU A 89 -21.45 7.30 -4.21
C LEU A 89 -21.79 6.16 -3.24
N SER A 90 -23.01 6.15 -2.65
CA SER A 90 -23.45 5.06 -1.78
C SER A 90 -23.56 3.73 -2.51
N ARG A 91 -23.98 3.75 -3.80
CA ARG A 91 -23.99 2.55 -4.63
C ARG A 91 -22.56 2.06 -4.91
N ILE A 92 -21.66 2.94 -5.35
CA ILE A 92 -20.26 2.60 -5.61
C ILE A 92 -19.62 2.04 -4.32
N GLU A 93 -19.86 2.65 -3.16
CA GLU A 93 -19.37 2.15 -1.87
C GLU A 93 -19.80 0.71 -1.61
N THR A 94 -21.08 0.41 -1.80
CA THR A 94 -21.63 -0.95 -1.59
C THR A 94 -20.98 -1.94 -2.55
N ASP A 95 -20.85 -1.59 -3.82
CA ASP A 95 -20.26 -2.47 -4.85
C ASP A 95 -18.76 -2.68 -4.59
N VAL A 96 -18.04 -1.65 -4.20
CA VAL A 96 -16.62 -1.73 -3.81
C VAL A 96 -16.42 -2.66 -2.61
N LEU A 97 -17.21 -2.50 -1.56
CA LEU A 97 -17.13 -3.37 -0.37
C LEU A 97 -17.42 -4.84 -0.71
N ASN A 98 -18.39 -5.10 -1.58
CA ASN A 98 -18.71 -6.43 -2.05
C ASN A 98 -17.56 -7.04 -2.85
N ASN A 99 -16.95 -6.28 -3.76
CA ASN A 99 -15.78 -6.72 -4.52
C ASN A 99 -14.59 -7.04 -3.61
N PHE A 100 -14.30 -6.19 -2.62
CA PHE A 100 -13.25 -6.47 -1.63
C PHE A 100 -13.53 -7.73 -0.81
N LYS A 101 -14.79 -8.00 -0.48
CA LYS A 101 -15.18 -9.25 0.19
C LYS A 101 -14.90 -10.47 -0.67
N VAL A 102 -15.15 -10.39 -1.99
CA VAL A 102 -14.81 -11.46 -2.96
C VAL A 102 -13.29 -11.66 -3.04
N LEU A 103 -12.52 -10.57 -3.01
CA LEU A 103 -11.05 -10.60 -2.95
C LEU A 103 -10.50 -11.20 -1.63
N GLY A 104 -11.34 -11.39 -0.62
CA GLY A 104 -10.93 -11.83 0.72
C GLY A 104 -10.23 -10.73 1.53
N VAL A 105 -10.44 -9.47 1.17
CA VAL A 105 -9.84 -8.29 1.81
C VAL A 105 -10.91 -7.54 2.61
N THR A 106 -10.60 -7.16 3.83
CA THR A 106 -11.48 -6.33 4.66
C THR A 106 -11.29 -4.86 4.30
N ALA A 107 -12.36 -4.21 3.88
CA ALA A 107 -12.42 -2.78 3.67
C ALA A 107 -13.57 -2.16 4.48
N ARG A 108 -13.40 -0.93 4.92
CA ARG A 108 -14.47 -0.17 5.61
C ARG A 108 -14.48 1.28 5.16
N PRO A 109 -15.63 1.91 5.07
CA PRO A 109 -15.71 3.34 4.78
C PRO A 109 -15.16 4.14 5.96
N MET A 110 -14.54 5.26 5.67
CA MET A 110 -14.04 6.21 6.67
C MET A 110 -15.10 7.26 6.95
N ASN A 111 -15.30 7.58 8.21
CA ASN A 111 -16.10 8.74 8.58
C ASN A 111 -15.29 10.05 8.42
N GLY A 112 -15.99 11.20 8.54
CA GLY A 112 -15.38 12.51 8.36
C GLY A 112 -14.22 12.81 9.31
N GLN A 113 -14.33 12.40 10.57
CA GLN A 113 -13.26 12.61 11.56
C GLN A 113 -12.03 11.74 11.28
N GLU A 114 -12.23 10.49 10.87
CA GLU A 114 -11.14 9.60 10.44
C GLU A 114 -10.42 10.17 9.23
N ARG A 115 -11.18 10.70 8.25
CA ARG A 115 -10.60 11.35 7.06
C ARG A 115 -9.78 12.58 7.44
N LEU A 116 -10.29 13.44 8.32
CA LEU A 116 -9.54 14.60 8.82
C LEU A 116 -8.27 14.17 9.56
N ASN A 117 -8.31 13.09 10.34
CA ASN A 117 -7.12 12.56 11.01
C ASN A 117 -6.05 12.07 10.03
N VAL A 118 -6.44 11.43 8.92
CA VAL A 118 -5.49 11.02 7.86
C VAL A 118 -4.87 12.24 7.20
N LEU A 119 -5.69 13.23 6.83
CA LEU A 119 -5.21 14.47 6.23
C LEU A 119 -4.28 15.23 7.18
N HIS A 120 -4.65 15.33 8.46
CA HIS A 120 -3.78 15.93 9.48
C HIS A 120 -2.44 15.21 9.56
N GLY A 121 -2.42 13.87 9.55
CA GLY A 121 -1.17 13.09 9.58
C GLY A 121 -0.28 13.34 8.37
N ILE A 122 -0.85 13.58 7.19
CA ILE A 122 -0.09 13.94 5.98
C ILE A 122 0.52 15.33 6.12
N PHE A 123 -0.26 16.31 6.62
CA PHE A 123 0.18 17.70 6.76
C PHE A 123 1.07 17.95 7.99
N HIS A 124 1.07 17.02 8.96
CA HIS A 124 1.89 17.07 10.17
C HIS A 124 2.81 15.83 10.28
N PRO A 125 3.79 15.71 9.38
CA PRO A 125 4.65 14.54 9.30
C PRO A 125 5.59 14.39 10.51
N GLU A 126 5.61 15.38 11.40
CA GLU A 126 6.35 15.33 12.68
C GLU A 126 5.61 14.56 13.78
N GLY A 127 4.37 14.13 13.52
CA GLY A 127 3.58 13.29 14.42
C GLY A 127 2.78 14.06 15.46
N GLU A 128 2.42 15.32 15.19
CA GLU A 128 1.54 16.08 16.07
C GLU A 128 0.19 15.38 16.28
N PRO A 129 -0.33 15.36 17.51
CA PRO A 129 -1.61 14.71 17.80
C PRO A 129 -2.77 15.47 17.18
N PHE A 130 -3.62 14.78 16.43
CA PHE A 130 -4.86 15.34 15.92
C PHE A 130 -5.88 15.50 17.04
N ARG A 131 -6.33 16.73 17.26
CA ARG A 131 -7.37 17.08 18.23
C ARG A 131 -8.49 17.79 17.49
N PHE A 132 -9.65 17.15 17.43
CA PHE A 132 -10.82 17.66 16.72
C PHE A 132 -12.11 17.11 17.32
N SER A 133 -13.12 17.98 17.44
CA SER A 133 -14.52 17.63 17.67
C SER A 133 -15.42 18.48 16.80
N TRP A 134 -16.48 17.89 16.27
CA TRP A 134 -17.48 18.62 15.48
C TRP A 134 -18.12 19.77 16.26
N ASP A 135 -18.26 19.63 17.58
CA ASP A 135 -18.86 20.63 18.46
C ASP A 135 -18.01 21.91 18.57
N TRP A 136 -16.76 21.87 18.18
CA TRP A 136 -15.86 23.02 18.22
C TRP A 136 -16.04 23.98 17.03
N LEU A 137 -16.58 23.52 15.92
CA LEU A 137 -16.66 24.32 14.69
C LEU A 137 -17.55 25.57 14.88
N VAL A 138 -18.76 25.38 15.36
CA VAL A 138 -19.73 26.48 15.51
C VAL A 138 -19.25 27.53 16.54
N PRO A 139 -18.86 27.16 17.77
CA PRO A 139 -18.41 28.12 18.75
C PRO A 139 -17.11 28.85 18.41
N SER A 140 -16.18 28.16 17.71
CA SER A 140 -14.89 28.76 17.37
C SER A 140 -14.89 29.59 16.09
N GLY A 141 -15.88 29.42 15.22
CA GLY A 141 -15.90 30.02 13.89
C GLY A 141 -14.84 29.44 12.93
N LEU A 142 -14.15 28.38 13.34
CA LEU A 142 -13.13 27.71 12.52
C LEU A 142 -13.81 26.72 11.54
N SER A 143 -13.11 26.44 10.47
CA SER A 143 -13.46 25.38 9.50
C SER A 143 -12.66 24.10 9.76
N THR A 144 -13.07 22.99 9.17
CA THR A 144 -12.28 21.73 9.24
C THR A 144 -10.86 21.88 8.70
N LYS A 145 -10.63 22.84 7.77
CA LYS A 145 -9.32 23.12 7.19
C LYS A 145 -8.33 23.65 8.24
N ASP A 146 -8.82 24.44 9.18
CA ASP A 146 -7.97 25.05 10.22
C ASP A 146 -7.38 24.00 11.17
N PHE A 147 -8.06 22.85 11.32
CA PHE A 147 -7.57 21.74 12.15
C PHE A 147 -6.58 20.81 11.45
N ILE A 148 -6.47 20.88 10.13
CA ILE A 148 -5.58 20.02 9.35
C ILE A 148 -4.44 20.80 8.67
N ALA A 149 -4.53 22.14 8.62
CA ALA A 149 -3.54 22.98 7.95
C ALA A 149 -2.16 22.82 8.60
N PRO A 150 -1.08 22.70 7.81
CA PRO A 150 0.27 22.63 8.34
C PRO A 150 0.69 24.00 8.92
N SER A 151 1.62 24.00 9.86
CA SER A 151 2.16 25.22 10.49
C SER A 151 2.85 26.15 9.46
N SER A 152 3.44 25.59 8.42
CA SER A 152 4.03 26.31 7.31
C SER A 152 4.13 25.44 6.07
N PHE A 153 3.99 26.10 4.90
CA PHE A 153 4.05 25.42 3.61
C PHE A 153 4.74 26.31 2.59
N ARG A 154 5.73 25.75 1.87
CA ARG A 154 6.49 26.53 0.89
C ARG A 154 6.92 25.69 -0.30
N PHE A 155 6.60 26.15 -1.51
CA PHE A 155 7.11 25.68 -2.80
C PHE A 155 8.06 26.72 -3.39
N GLY A 156 9.35 26.59 -3.15
CA GLY A 156 10.28 27.68 -3.43
C GLY A 156 11.33 27.43 -4.51
N ASP A 157 11.80 26.20 -4.66
CA ASP A 157 12.93 25.88 -5.55
C ASP A 157 12.52 25.09 -6.83
N GLY A 158 11.24 24.90 -7.06
CA GLY A 158 10.71 24.15 -8.21
C GLY A 158 10.93 22.62 -8.16
N ARG A 159 11.82 22.12 -7.32
CA ARG A 159 12.17 20.69 -7.23
C ARG A 159 11.86 20.05 -5.90
N THR A 160 11.62 20.86 -4.88
CA THR A 160 11.27 20.41 -3.54
C THR A 160 10.22 21.35 -2.94
N PHE A 161 9.56 20.87 -1.89
CA PHE A 161 8.70 21.70 -1.05
C PHE A 161 9.11 21.56 0.42
N ARG A 162 8.65 22.48 1.23
CA ARG A 162 8.83 22.44 2.68
C ARG A 162 7.47 22.46 3.36
N MET A 163 7.29 21.60 4.35
CA MET A 163 6.11 21.52 5.19
C MET A 163 6.54 21.37 6.64
N GLY A 164 6.30 22.40 7.45
CA GLY A 164 6.89 22.49 8.78
C GLY A 164 8.41 22.44 8.70
N ARG A 165 9.03 21.50 9.40
CA ARG A 165 10.49 21.27 9.37
C ARG A 165 10.92 20.29 8.28
N LYS A 166 9.99 19.51 7.71
CA LYS A 166 10.29 18.51 6.70
C LYS A 166 10.47 19.12 5.31
N LEU A 167 11.41 18.58 4.58
CA LEU A 167 11.60 18.78 3.15
C LEU A 167 10.94 17.62 2.41
N GLY A 168 10.24 17.92 1.33
CA GLY A 168 9.59 16.92 0.50
C GLY A 168 9.92 17.08 -0.98
N ALA A 169 9.80 15.99 -1.71
CA ALA A 169 9.88 15.96 -3.16
C ALA A 169 8.85 15.00 -3.72
N VAL A 170 8.16 15.42 -4.76
CA VAL A 170 7.24 14.58 -5.52
C VAL A 170 7.89 14.16 -6.81
N SER A 171 7.79 12.88 -7.09
CA SER A 171 8.27 12.25 -8.32
C SER A 171 7.14 11.48 -8.97
N PHE A 172 7.18 11.32 -10.29
CA PHE A 172 6.28 10.44 -11.02
C PHE A 172 7.04 9.24 -11.57
N LEU A 173 6.35 8.12 -11.69
CA LEU A 173 6.88 6.90 -12.27
C LEU A 173 6.61 6.88 -13.77
N GLU A 174 7.68 6.78 -14.55
CA GLU A 174 7.64 6.55 -15.98
C GLU A 174 7.88 5.07 -16.26
N ILE A 175 6.93 4.43 -16.91
CA ILE A 175 6.99 3.02 -17.27
C ILE A 175 7.66 2.90 -18.63
N LEU A 176 8.85 2.33 -18.67
CA LEU A 176 9.65 2.19 -19.89
C LEU A 176 9.51 0.81 -20.54
N ALA A 177 9.16 -0.20 -19.76
CA ALA A 177 9.02 -1.57 -20.22
C ALA A 177 7.59 -1.89 -20.73
N PRO A 178 7.48 -2.79 -21.71
CA PRO A 178 6.19 -3.32 -22.14
C PRO A 178 5.57 -4.24 -21.07
N GLU A 179 6.38 -4.91 -20.26
CA GLU A 179 5.95 -5.80 -19.18
C GLU A 179 6.43 -5.27 -17.83
N LEU A 180 5.54 -5.28 -16.85
CA LEU A 180 5.81 -4.86 -15.47
C LEU A 180 5.89 -6.07 -14.56
N ASN A 181 6.68 -5.94 -13.48
CA ASN A 181 6.75 -6.93 -12.41
C ASN A 181 5.76 -6.57 -11.31
N ASP A 182 4.99 -7.56 -10.83
CA ASP A 182 4.03 -7.43 -9.74
C ASP A 182 4.66 -7.06 -8.38
N ARG A 183 5.98 -7.23 -8.23
CA ARG A 183 6.71 -6.87 -7.01
C ARG A 183 7.08 -5.39 -6.91
N MET A 184 7.00 -4.64 -8.00
CA MET A 184 7.47 -3.25 -8.03
C MET A 184 6.80 -2.38 -6.97
N LEU A 185 5.47 -2.47 -6.84
CA LEU A 185 4.74 -1.69 -5.85
C LEU A 185 5.12 -2.10 -4.42
N SER A 186 5.25 -3.41 -4.15
CA SER A 186 5.65 -3.90 -2.83
C SER A 186 7.07 -3.47 -2.47
N ASP A 187 8.01 -3.55 -3.41
CA ASP A 187 9.41 -3.16 -3.19
C ASP A 187 9.51 -1.65 -2.82
N ILE A 188 8.72 -0.80 -3.48
CA ILE A 188 8.67 0.64 -3.16
C ILE A 188 8.03 0.87 -1.78
N LEU A 189 6.96 0.15 -1.45
CA LEU A 189 6.26 0.28 -0.17
C LEU A 189 7.02 -0.33 1.01
N ASP A 190 7.97 -1.23 0.75
CA ASP A 190 8.82 -1.84 1.77
C ASP A 190 10.05 -1.01 2.13
N LEU A 191 10.24 0.14 1.47
CA LEU A 191 11.26 1.10 1.90
C LEU A 191 11.02 1.58 3.34
N GLU A 192 12.09 1.63 4.11
CA GLU A 192 12.09 2.04 5.54
C GLU A 192 11.84 3.55 5.74
N ASN A 193 11.40 4.25 4.71
CA ASN A 193 11.20 5.70 4.70
C ASN A 193 9.72 6.06 4.82
N GLY A 194 9.44 7.22 5.40
CA GLY A 194 8.12 7.83 5.29
C GLY A 194 7.84 8.17 3.82
N ILE A 195 7.03 7.36 3.17
CA ILE A 195 6.71 7.49 1.75
C ILE A 195 5.20 7.53 1.54
N ILE A 196 4.76 8.35 0.60
CA ILE A 196 3.37 8.35 0.13
C ILE A 196 3.38 7.96 -1.34
N VAL A 197 2.68 6.91 -1.68
CA VAL A 197 2.53 6.45 -3.07
C VAL A 197 1.07 6.58 -3.47
N ASN A 198 0.83 7.18 -4.63
CA ASN A 198 -0.52 7.35 -5.17
C ASN A 198 -0.60 6.86 -6.61
N LEU A 199 -1.65 6.12 -6.88
CA LEU A 199 -2.04 5.70 -8.22
C LEU A 199 -3.38 6.33 -8.53
N HIS A 200 -3.42 7.24 -9.50
CA HIS A 200 -4.65 7.73 -10.08
C HIS A 200 -5.00 6.88 -11.29
N ILE A 201 -6.17 6.28 -11.26
CA ILE A 201 -6.65 5.36 -12.28
C ILE A 201 -7.97 5.91 -12.81
N ARG A 202 -8.04 6.14 -14.11
CA ARG A 202 -9.25 6.56 -14.80
C ARG A 202 -9.50 5.67 -16.01
N SER A 203 -10.66 5.06 -16.09
CA SER A 203 -11.07 4.29 -17.25
C SER A 203 -11.32 5.22 -18.45
N ILE A 204 -10.98 4.76 -19.64
CA ILE A 204 -11.34 5.40 -20.90
C ILE A 204 -12.56 4.68 -21.45
N ASP A 205 -13.49 5.42 -22.09
CA ASP A 205 -14.59 4.80 -22.79
C ASP A 205 -14.08 3.81 -23.85
N GLN A 206 -14.65 2.60 -23.87
CA GLN A 206 -14.17 1.51 -24.72
C GLN A 206 -14.23 1.85 -26.21
N SER A 207 -15.27 2.56 -26.64
CA SER A 207 -15.43 2.97 -28.03
C SER A 207 -14.40 4.02 -28.43
N GLU A 208 -14.08 4.95 -27.53
CA GLU A 208 -13.07 5.97 -27.71
C GLU A 208 -11.65 5.37 -27.73
N ALA A 209 -11.37 4.44 -26.83
CA ALA A 209 -10.11 3.71 -26.80
C ALA A 209 -9.86 2.96 -28.11
N ILE A 210 -10.84 2.17 -28.57
CA ILE A 210 -10.76 1.43 -29.84
C ILE A 210 -10.57 2.39 -31.03
N LYS A 211 -11.29 3.49 -31.07
CA LYS A 211 -11.17 4.50 -32.13
C LYS A 211 -9.78 5.13 -32.17
N THR A 212 -9.22 5.43 -30.99
CA THR A 212 -7.89 6.01 -30.87
C THR A 212 -6.81 5.05 -31.33
N ILE A 213 -6.91 3.77 -30.96
CA ILE A 213 -5.94 2.75 -31.39
C ILE A 213 -6.04 2.48 -32.90
N LYS A 214 -7.25 2.38 -33.45
CA LYS A 214 -7.44 2.25 -34.91
C LYS A 214 -6.80 3.40 -35.67
N ARG A 215 -6.92 4.64 -35.16
CA ARG A 215 -6.25 5.81 -35.77
C ARG A 215 -4.73 5.67 -35.72
N LYS A 216 -4.19 5.27 -34.57
CA LYS A 216 -2.75 5.01 -34.40
C LYS A 216 -2.23 3.95 -35.36
N ILE A 217 -2.95 2.82 -35.53
CA ILE A 217 -2.61 1.78 -36.49
C ILE A 217 -2.57 2.34 -37.91
N THR A 218 -3.60 3.13 -38.29
CA THR A 218 -3.64 3.78 -39.62
C THR A 218 -2.44 4.70 -39.85
N ASP A 219 -2.04 5.48 -38.84
CA ASP A 219 -0.88 6.37 -38.94
C ASP A 219 0.43 5.59 -39.02
N LEU A 220 0.59 4.50 -38.26
CA LEU A 220 1.73 3.59 -38.36
C LEU A 220 1.81 2.91 -39.74
N ASP A 221 0.68 2.45 -40.28
CA ASP A 221 0.64 1.87 -41.63
C ASP A 221 1.01 2.90 -42.71
N LYS A 222 0.60 4.18 -42.58
CA LYS A 222 1.06 5.25 -43.47
C LYS A 222 2.57 5.48 -43.37
N MET A 223 3.12 5.56 -42.17
CA MET A 223 4.57 5.70 -41.95
C MET A 223 5.34 4.54 -42.57
N LYS A 224 4.83 3.30 -42.42
CA LYS A 224 5.40 2.11 -43.04
C LYS A 224 5.44 2.25 -44.57
N ILE A 225 4.35 2.69 -45.20
CA ILE A 225 4.29 2.90 -46.64
C ILE A 225 5.28 3.99 -47.11
N GLU A 226 5.44 5.07 -46.32
CA GLU A 226 6.37 6.14 -46.63
C GLU A 226 7.84 5.65 -46.55
N GLU A 227 8.20 4.86 -45.54
CA GLU A 227 9.53 4.27 -45.41
C GLU A 227 9.82 3.26 -46.54
N GLN A 228 8.82 2.43 -46.91
CA GLN A 228 8.94 1.53 -48.08
C GLN A 228 9.19 2.31 -49.37
N LYS A 229 8.46 3.42 -49.61
CA LYS A 229 8.69 4.28 -50.79
C LYS A 229 10.08 4.91 -50.78
N LYS A 230 10.60 5.32 -49.63
CA LYS A 230 11.96 5.83 -49.50
C LYS A 230 13.01 4.74 -49.79
N ALA A 231 12.84 3.52 -49.27
CA ALA A 231 13.73 2.40 -49.52
C ALA A 231 13.83 2.11 -51.02
N VAL A 232 12.71 1.99 -51.73
CA VAL A 232 12.66 1.77 -53.18
C VAL A 232 13.37 2.89 -53.95
N ARG A 233 13.12 4.17 -53.59
CA ARG A 233 13.81 5.31 -54.22
C ARG A 233 15.31 5.30 -54.01
N SER A 234 15.79 4.71 -52.91
CA SER A 234 17.20 4.60 -52.59
C SER A 234 17.84 3.29 -53.07
N GLY A 235 17.10 2.47 -53.84
CA GLY A 235 17.59 1.21 -54.39
C GLY A 235 17.67 0.05 -53.39
N TYR A 236 17.00 0.15 -52.26
CA TYR A 236 16.91 -0.90 -51.23
C TYR A 236 15.63 -1.72 -51.43
N ASP A 237 15.63 -2.93 -50.84
CA ASP A 237 14.46 -3.80 -50.85
C ASP A 237 13.28 -3.20 -50.04
N MET A 238 12.05 -3.42 -50.54
CA MET A 238 10.82 -2.95 -49.89
C MET A 238 10.59 -3.56 -48.49
N ASP A 239 11.24 -4.70 -48.19
CA ASP A 239 11.11 -5.38 -46.90
C ASP A 239 12.00 -4.79 -45.80
N ILE A 240 12.87 -3.83 -46.14
CA ILE A 240 13.70 -3.10 -45.18
C ILE A 240 12.84 -2.01 -44.50
N ILE A 241 12.16 -2.39 -43.44
CA ILE A 241 11.40 -1.50 -42.60
C ILE A 241 12.14 -1.32 -41.27
N PRO A 242 12.24 -0.12 -40.71
CA PRO A 242 12.77 0.06 -39.36
C PRO A 242 12.08 -0.92 -38.37
N SER A 243 12.89 -1.68 -37.63
CA SER A 243 12.42 -2.72 -36.69
C SER A 243 11.36 -2.18 -35.72
N ASP A 244 11.59 -0.95 -35.26
CA ASP A 244 10.70 -0.28 -34.30
C ASP A 244 9.29 -0.06 -34.87
N LEU A 245 9.20 0.34 -36.15
CA LEU A 245 7.93 0.58 -36.80
C LEU A 245 7.13 -0.72 -37.03
N ALA A 246 7.82 -1.82 -37.31
CA ALA A 246 7.22 -3.14 -37.46
C ALA A 246 6.69 -3.64 -36.10
N THR A 247 7.49 -3.48 -35.06
CA THR A 247 7.15 -3.88 -33.69
C THR A 247 5.94 -3.08 -33.18
N PHE A 248 5.97 -1.75 -33.25
CA PHE A 248 4.86 -0.89 -32.81
C PHE A 248 3.56 -1.18 -33.58
N GLY A 249 3.66 -1.50 -34.88
CA GLY A 249 2.50 -1.87 -35.69
C GLY A 249 1.85 -3.20 -35.23
N SER A 250 2.68 -4.21 -34.89
CA SER A 250 2.18 -5.48 -34.36
C SER A 250 1.60 -5.34 -32.96
N GLU A 251 2.27 -4.62 -32.07
CA GLU A 251 1.80 -4.35 -30.71
C GLU A 251 0.44 -3.60 -30.70
N ALA A 252 0.30 -2.58 -31.56
CA ALA A 252 -0.96 -1.84 -31.67
C ALA A 252 -2.12 -2.73 -32.18
N LYS A 253 -1.86 -3.67 -33.08
CA LYS A 253 -2.85 -4.64 -33.56
C LYS A 253 -3.21 -5.65 -32.49
N ASN A 254 -2.24 -6.16 -31.74
CA ASN A 254 -2.47 -7.06 -30.60
C ASN A 254 -3.32 -6.36 -29.52
N LEU A 255 -2.97 -5.13 -29.17
CA LEU A 255 -3.74 -4.33 -28.22
C LEU A 255 -5.19 -4.12 -28.68
N LEU A 256 -5.40 -3.84 -29.98
CA LEU A 256 -6.75 -3.73 -30.53
C LEU A 256 -7.54 -5.04 -30.41
N GLN A 257 -6.88 -6.17 -30.67
CA GLN A 257 -7.50 -7.49 -30.55
C GLN A 257 -7.85 -7.78 -29.07
N ASP A 258 -6.97 -7.46 -28.13
CA ASP A 258 -7.23 -7.66 -26.70
C ASP A 258 -8.41 -6.83 -26.22
N LEU A 259 -8.52 -5.57 -26.65
CA LEU A 259 -9.66 -4.71 -26.32
C LEU A 259 -10.98 -5.16 -26.95
N GLN A 260 -10.93 -5.88 -28.08
CA GLN A 260 -12.13 -6.34 -28.77
C GLN A 260 -12.59 -7.74 -28.37
N SER A 261 -11.65 -8.62 -28.01
CA SER A 261 -11.91 -10.05 -27.82
C SER A 261 -11.75 -10.53 -26.37
N ARG A 262 -11.07 -9.76 -25.52
CA ARG A 262 -10.86 -10.06 -24.12
C ARG A 262 -11.60 -9.04 -23.25
N ASN A 263 -11.80 -9.36 -21.97
CA ASN A 263 -12.38 -8.42 -21.00
C ASN A 263 -11.36 -7.35 -20.58
N GLU A 264 -10.61 -6.80 -21.55
CA GLU A 264 -9.60 -5.75 -21.36
C GLU A 264 -10.22 -4.38 -21.61
N ARG A 265 -9.88 -3.42 -20.77
CA ARG A 265 -10.21 -1.99 -20.91
C ARG A 265 -8.93 -1.17 -20.94
N MET A 266 -9.04 0.09 -21.34
CA MET A 266 -7.96 1.06 -21.28
C MET A 266 -8.13 1.97 -20.07
N PHE A 267 -7.04 2.17 -19.36
CA PHE A 267 -6.94 3.09 -18.22
C PHE A 267 -5.85 4.12 -18.47
N LEU A 268 -6.05 5.32 -17.95
CA LEU A 268 -5.02 6.32 -17.79
C LEU A 268 -4.51 6.24 -16.35
N LEU A 269 -3.23 6.00 -16.19
CA LEU A 269 -2.55 5.88 -14.91
C LEU A 269 -1.58 7.03 -14.69
N THR A 270 -1.65 7.68 -13.53
CA THR A 270 -0.61 8.54 -12.99
C THR A 270 -0.10 7.91 -11.69
N PHE A 271 1.18 7.63 -11.63
CA PHE A 271 1.82 7.06 -10.43
C PHE A 271 2.74 8.12 -9.81
N LEU A 272 2.43 8.55 -8.60
CA LEU A 272 3.16 9.57 -7.86
C LEU A 272 3.79 9.01 -6.60
N VAL A 273 4.98 9.48 -6.30
CA VAL A 273 5.71 9.15 -5.07
C VAL A 273 6.13 10.43 -4.38
N VAL A 274 5.78 10.56 -3.10
CA VAL A 274 6.23 11.64 -2.23
C VAL A 274 7.23 11.10 -1.23
N ASN A 275 8.44 11.64 -1.24
CA ASN A 275 9.45 11.39 -0.22
C ASN A 275 9.55 12.63 0.69
N MET A 276 9.67 12.42 2.01
CA MET A 276 9.86 13.49 2.99
C MET A 276 11.00 13.13 3.96
N ALA A 277 11.85 14.12 4.25
CA ALA A 277 12.98 13.95 5.16
C ALA A 277 13.30 15.24 5.94
N ASP A 278 14.10 15.11 7.00
CA ASP A 278 14.50 16.24 7.84
C ASP A 278 15.58 17.10 7.19
N THR A 279 16.40 16.52 6.31
CA THR A 279 17.50 17.22 5.65
C THR A 279 17.48 16.98 4.15
N LYS A 280 18.02 17.93 3.39
CA LYS A 280 18.13 17.81 1.93
C LYS A 280 18.92 16.56 1.52
N ARG A 281 20.03 16.28 2.20
CA ARG A 281 20.87 15.12 1.92
C ARG A 281 20.09 13.81 2.11
N LYS A 282 19.30 13.70 3.18
CA LYS A 282 18.47 12.52 3.42
C LYS A 282 17.37 12.41 2.37
N LEU A 283 16.71 13.51 2.03
CA LEU A 283 15.70 13.55 0.98
C LEU A 283 16.26 13.07 -0.37
N ASP A 284 17.42 13.59 -0.77
CA ASP A 284 18.07 13.19 -2.02
C ASP A 284 18.46 11.72 -2.02
N ASN A 285 18.94 11.18 -0.89
CA ASN A 285 19.24 9.75 -0.73
C ASN A 285 17.96 8.90 -0.81
N ASP A 286 16.87 9.32 -0.18
CA ASP A 286 15.60 8.60 -0.17
C ASP A 286 14.98 8.55 -1.58
N VAL A 287 15.01 9.68 -2.30
CA VAL A 287 14.56 9.74 -3.70
C VAL A 287 15.44 8.86 -4.60
N PHE A 288 16.76 8.86 -4.39
CA PHE A 288 17.68 8.02 -5.15
C PHE A 288 17.45 6.54 -4.90
N ALA A 289 17.24 6.15 -3.64
CA ALA A 289 16.91 4.76 -3.28
C ALA A 289 15.61 4.32 -3.95
N THR A 290 14.55 5.15 -3.88
CA THR A 290 13.26 4.87 -4.54
C THR A 290 13.41 4.73 -6.05
N ALA A 291 14.22 5.62 -6.69
CA ALA A 291 14.53 5.55 -8.12
C ALA A 291 15.28 4.26 -8.48
N GLY A 292 16.17 3.77 -7.61
CA GLY A 292 16.87 2.51 -7.81
C GLY A 292 15.94 1.29 -7.86
N PHE A 293 14.87 1.27 -7.04
CA PHE A 293 13.84 0.22 -7.12
C PHE A 293 13.01 0.31 -8.39
N ALA A 294 12.66 1.51 -8.83
CA ALA A 294 11.97 1.70 -10.11
C ALA A 294 12.84 1.20 -11.27
N GLN A 295 14.13 1.52 -11.28
CA GLN A 295 15.08 1.10 -12.33
C GLN A 295 15.25 -0.42 -12.41
N LYS A 296 15.25 -1.14 -11.29
CA LYS A 296 15.27 -2.61 -11.28
C LYS A 296 14.09 -3.24 -12.01
N ASN A 297 12.98 -2.52 -12.08
CA ASN A 297 11.74 -2.94 -12.73
C ASN A 297 11.54 -2.26 -14.10
N ASN A 298 12.60 -1.80 -14.74
CA ASN A 298 12.56 -1.10 -16.04
C ASN A 298 11.61 0.11 -16.05
N CYS A 299 11.57 0.84 -14.94
CA CYS A 299 10.85 2.09 -14.78
C CYS A 299 11.83 3.21 -14.42
N ALA A 300 11.46 4.45 -14.68
CA ALA A 300 12.20 5.62 -14.22
C ALA A 300 11.34 6.40 -13.23
N LEU A 301 11.95 6.84 -12.12
CA LEU A 301 11.31 7.75 -11.19
C LEU A 301 11.89 9.15 -11.39
N THR A 302 11.09 10.06 -11.94
CA THR A 302 11.51 11.40 -12.32
C THR A 302 10.83 12.43 -11.42
N ARG A 303 11.60 13.37 -10.86
CA ARG A 303 11.02 14.48 -10.07
C ARG A 303 10.13 15.35 -10.94
N LEU A 304 9.04 15.83 -10.36
CA LEU A 304 8.14 16.79 -10.97
C LEU A 304 8.74 18.21 -10.85
N ASP A 305 9.63 18.57 -11.78
CA ASP A 305 10.23 19.88 -11.80
C ASP A 305 9.15 20.95 -12.10
N TYR A 306 9.07 21.98 -11.26
CA TYR A 306 8.06 23.06 -11.29
C TYR A 306 6.59 22.64 -11.12
N LEU A 307 6.33 21.37 -10.84
CA LEU A 307 5.00 20.80 -10.57
C LEU A 307 4.88 20.20 -9.16
N GLN A 308 5.75 20.60 -8.24
CA GLN A 308 5.78 20.05 -6.88
C GLN A 308 4.48 20.31 -6.10
N GLU A 309 3.87 21.50 -6.24
CA GLU A 309 2.59 21.82 -5.63
C GLU A 309 1.47 20.94 -6.19
N ALA A 310 1.30 20.93 -7.51
CA ALA A 310 0.30 20.12 -8.18
C ALA A 310 0.50 18.62 -7.87
N GLY A 311 1.75 18.15 -7.85
CA GLY A 311 2.12 16.79 -7.50
C GLY A 311 1.76 16.42 -6.07
N PHE A 312 2.08 17.29 -5.11
CA PHE A 312 1.74 17.06 -3.71
C PHE A 312 0.22 17.08 -3.50
N MET A 313 -0.51 18.03 -4.07
CA MET A 313 -1.98 18.09 -3.99
C MET A 313 -2.63 16.85 -4.59
N SER A 314 -2.11 16.34 -5.71
CA SER A 314 -2.55 15.08 -6.30
C SER A 314 -2.17 13.85 -5.45
N SER A 315 -1.20 13.98 -4.55
CA SER A 315 -0.78 12.90 -3.66
C SER A 315 -1.57 12.83 -2.35
N ILE A 316 -2.47 13.77 -2.11
CA ILE A 316 -3.41 13.72 -0.99
C ILE A 316 -4.61 12.88 -1.38
N PRO A 317 -5.17 12.01 -0.50
CA PRO A 317 -6.29 11.12 -0.83
C PRO A 317 -7.63 11.88 -0.96
N LEU A 318 -7.70 12.80 -1.91
CA LEU A 318 -8.88 13.61 -2.22
C LEU A 318 -9.56 13.20 -3.53
N GLY A 319 -8.94 12.30 -4.32
CA GLY A 319 -9.48 11.82 -5.58
C GLY A 319 -9.31 12.78 -6.76
N GLU A 320 -8.41 13.77 -6.64
CA GLU A 320 -8.12 14.75 -7.68
C GLU A 320 -6.70 14.57 -8.23
N ASN A 321 -6.54 14.58 -9.55
CA ASN A 321 -5.25 14.50 -10.23
C ASN A 321 -5.00 15.79 -11.04
N LEU A 322 -4.07 16.61 -10.58
CA LEU A 322 -3.65 17.84 -11.22
C LEU A 322 -2.44 17.65 -12.16
N ILE A 323 -1.93 16.42 -12.27
CA ILE A 323 -0.75 16.12 -13.07
C ILE A 323 -1.18 15.65 -14.46
N PRO A 324 -0.71 16.33 -15.53
CA PRO A 324 -1.08 15.98 -16.91
C PRO A 324 -0.36 14.72 -17.44
N ILE A 325 0.64 14.21 -16.70
CA ILE A 325 1.44 13.03 -17.10
C ILE A 325 0.62 11.78 -16.80
N GLN A 326 0.19 11.09 -17.86
CA GLN A 326 -0.62 9.89 -17.76
C GLN A 326 -0.08 8.82 -18.70
N ARG A 327 -0.09 7.56 -18.27
CA ARG A 327 0.24 6.40 -19.08
C ARG A 327 -1.02 5.60 -19.39
N GLY A 328 -1.24 5.30 -20.67
CA GLY A 328 -2.30 4.37 -21.08
C GLY A 328 -1.86 2.94 -20.82
N LEU A 329 -2.67 2.18 -20.08
CA LEU A 329 -2.44 0.77 -19.74
C LEU A 329 -3.73 -0.02 -19.94
N THR A 330 -3.60 -1.32 -20.22
CA THR A 330 -4.73 -2.26 -20.24
C THR A 330 -5.13 -2.66 -18.83
N THR A 331 -6.26 -3.35 -18.67
CA THR A 331 -6.70 -3.89 -17.36
C THR A 331 -5.61 -4.75 -16.72
N SER A 332 -5.08 -5.73 -17.46
CA SER A 332 -4.06 -6.64 -16.95
C SER A 332 -2.78 -5.91 -16.55
N SER A 333 -2.33 -4.94 -17.35
CA SER A 333 -1.16 -4.12 -17.03
C SER A 333 -1.39 -3.21 -15.83
N THR A 334 -2.60 -2.66 -15.65
CA THR A 334 -2.95 -1.85 -14.49
C THR A 334 -3.08 -2.70 -13.23
N ALA A 335 -3.59 -3.94 -13.37
CA ALA A 335 -3.78 -4.87 -12.27
C ALA A 335 -2.47 -5.40 -11.67
N ILE A 336 -1.35 -5.21 -12.34
CA ILE A 336 -0.01 -5.54 -11.79
C ILE A 336 0.29 -4.74 -10.52
N PHE A 337 -0.25 -3.52 -10.40
CA PHE A 337 -0.16 -2.73 -9.16
C PHE A 337 -1.10 -3.25 -8.08
N ILE A 338 -0.89 -4.51 -7.69
CA ILE A 338 -1.69 -5.19 -6.66
C ILE A 338 -1.31 -4.68 -5.28
N PRO A 339 -2.26 -4.12 -4.50
CA PRO A 339 -1.97 -3.60 -3.16
C PRO A 339 -1.93 -4.68 -2.07
N PHE A 340 -2.13 -5.97 -2.40
CA PHE A 340 -2.39 -7.05 -1.42
C PHE A 340 -1.28 -8.12 -1.37
N ILE A 341 -0.05 -7.78 -1.72
CA ILE A 341 1.07 -8.74 -1.77
C ILE A 341 1.63 -9.02 -0.37
N THR A 342 1.59 -8.04 0.53
CA THR A 342 2.04 -8.19 1.91
C THR A 342 0.85 -8.32 2.85
N GLN A 343 0.77 -9.45 3.55
CA GLN A 343 -0.23 -9.65 4.60
C GLN A 343 0.41 -9.30 5.94
N GLU A 344 -0.11 -8.26 6.57
CA GLU A 344 0.29 -7.85 7.91
C GLU A 344 -0.65 -8.50 8.93
N LEU A 345 -0.10 -9.04 9.99
CA LEU A 345 -0.84 -9.61 11.10
C LEU A 345 -0.40 -8.95 12.40
N PHE A 346 -1.06 -7.86 12.74
CA PHE A 346 -0.79 -7.10 13.95
C PHE A 346 -2.11 -6.86 14.69
N GLN A 347 -2.43 -7.78 15.58
CA GLN A 347 -3.61 -7.69 16.44
C GLN A 347 -3.22 -7.08 17.78
N ARG A 348 -4.19 -6.52 18.50
CA ARG A 348 -4.02 -5.88 19.82
C ARG A 348 -4.66 -6.73 20.91
N GLY A 349 -4.31 -6.45 22.15
CA GLY A 349 -4.85 -7.15 23.31
C GLY A 349 -4.07 -8.41 23.64
N ALA A 350 -4.74 -9.54 23.79
CA ALA A 350 -4.14 -10.83 24.15
C ALA A 350 -3.38 -11.51 22.99
N ALA A 351 -2.80 -10.72 22.09
CA ALA A 351 -2.07 -11.23 20.93
C ALA A 351 -0.66 -11.69 21.29
N LEU A 352 -0.30 -12.90 20.87
CA LEU A 352 1.02 -13.49 21.08
C LEU A 352 1.99 -13.07 19.96
N TYR A 353 3.25 -12.88 20.31
CA TYR A 353 4.32 -12.59 19.36
C TYR A 353 4.84 -13.86 18.71
N TYR A 354 4.74 -13.95 17.40
CA TYR A 354 5.22 -15.09 16.61
C TYR A 354 6.57 -14.87 15.94
N GLY A 355 6.91 -13.63 15.58
CA GLY A 355 8.15 -13.30 14.90
C GLY A 355 8.04 -11.99 14.13
N LEU A 356 8.97 -11.81 13.19
CA LEU A 356 8.94 -10.72 12.22
C LEU A 356 8.50 -11.26 10.87
N ASN A 357 7.71 -10.48 10.15
CA ASN A 357 7.31 -10.79 8.78
C ASN A 357 8.55 -10.79 7.88
N ALA A 358 8.77 -11.86 7.11
CA ALA A 358 9.96 -12.02 6.29
C ALA A 358 10.08 -10.99 5.15
N LEU A 359 8.95 -10.38 4.72
CA LEU A 359 8.93 -9.40 3.65
C LEU A 359 8.97 -7.96 4.18
N SER A 360 8.10 -7.64 5.15
CA SER A 360 7.95 -6.28 5.66
C SER A 360 8.78 -6.00 6.92
N ASN A 361 9.39 -7.02 7.52
CA ASN A 361 10.10 -6.96 8.80
C ASN A 361 9.26 -6.39 9.96
N ASN A 362 7.93 -6.36 9.82
CA ASN A 362 7.01 -5.95 10.85
C ASN A 362 6.72 -7.09 11.83
N MET A 363 6.40 -6.76 13.08
CA MET A 363 6.04 -7.74 14.09
C MET A 363 4.75 -8.48 13.72
N ILE A 364 4.76 -9.80 13.90
CA ILE A 364 3.57 -10.64 13.82
C ILE A 364 3.04 -10.82 15.23
N LEU A 365 1.92 -10.18 15.52
CA LEU A 365 1.15 -10.33 16.74
C LEU A 365 -0.22 -10.91 16.40
N CYS A 366 -0.54 -12.07 16.96
CA CYS A 366 -1.78 -12.77 16.65
C CYS A 366 -2.46 -13.32 17.90
N ASP A 367 -3.73 -12.99 18.07
CA ASP A 367 -4.64 -13.71 18.95
C ASP A 367 -5.36 -14.80 18.15
N ARG A 368 -4.91 -16.04 18.32
CA ARG A 368 -5.47 -17.17 17.55
C ARG A 368 -6.96 -17.38 17.80
N LYS A 369 -7.51 -16.95 18.95
CA LYS A 369 -8.94 -17.04 19.24
C LYS A 369 -9.80 -16.20 18.30
N GLN A 370 -9.21 -15.14 17.72
CA GLN A 370 -9.89 -14.29 16.73
C GLN A 370 -9.80 -14.85 15.30
N LEU A 371 -9.02 -15.92 15.10
CA LEU A 371 -8.94 -16.59 13.80
C LEU A 371 -10.13 -17.52 13.58
N LYS A 372 -10.44 -17.76 12.31
CA LYS A 372 -11.50 -18.70 11.90
C LYS A 372 -11.26 -20.12 12.43
N ASN A 373 -10.00 -20.50 12.59
CA ASN A 373 -9.54 -21.76 13.18
C ASN A 373 -8.33 -21.48 14.08
N PRO A 374 -8.44 -21.67 15.40
CA PRO A 374 -7.37 -21.39 16.34
C PRO A 374 -6.29 -22.49 16.40
N ASN A 375 -6.47 -23.61 15.72
CA ASN A 375 -5.53 -24.73 15.73
C ASN A 375 -4.18 -24.32 15.12
N GLY A 376 -3.09 -24.79 15.69
CA GLY A 376 -1.73 -24.57 15.21
C GLY A 376 -0.97 -25.88 15.04
N LEU A 377 -0.02 -25.90 14.10
CA LEU A 377 0.87 -27.03 13.85
C LEU A 377 2.31 -26.53 13.78
N ILE A 378 3.20 -27.09 14.63
CA ILE A 378 4.62 -26.76 14.64
C ILE A 378 5.39 -27.90 13.99
N LEU A 379 5.94 -27.65 12.80
CA LEU A 379 6.71 -28.64 12.03
C LEU A 379 8.18 -28.24 11.96
N GLY A 380 9.04 -29.24 11.96
CA GLY A 380 10.48 -29.04 11.78
C GLY A 380 11.25 -30.35 11.94
N THR A 381 12.46 -30.38 11.43
CA THR A 381 13.42 -31.49 11.62
C THR A 381 13.89 -31.57 13.08
N PRO A 382 14.42 -32.70 13.54
CA PRO A 382 15.07 -32.80 14.85
C PRO A 382 16.14 -31.70 15.04
N GLY A 383 16.17 -31.06 16.20
CA GLY A 383 17.10 -29.97 16.50
C GLY A 383 16.72 -28.61 15.93
N SER A 384 15.62 -28.46 15.19
CA SER A 384 15.17 -27.17 14.59
C SER A 384 14.55 -26.19 15.60
N GLY A 385 14.38 -26.55 16.86
CA GLY A 385 13.82 -25.69 17.90
C GLY A 385 12.30 -25.79 18.07
N LYS A 386 11.62 -26.85 17.59
CA LYS A 386 10.18 -27.05 17.75
C LYS A 386 9.71 -26.94 19.21
N SER A 387 10.33 -27.72 20.10
CA SER A 387 9.98 -27.73 21.54
C SER A 387 10.26 -26.38 22.18
N PHE A 388 11.29 -25.65 21.74
CA PHE A 388 11.57 -24.30 22.22
C PHE A 388 10.48 -23.31 21.77
N ALA A 389 10.04 -23.38 20.51
CA ALA A 389 8.96 -22.54 19.99
C ALA A 389 7.64 -22.80 20.73
N ALA A 390 7.32 -24.07 21.00
CA ALA A 390 6.15 -24.45 21.78
C ALA A 390 6.23 -23.92 23.23
N LYS A 391 7.38 -24.09 23.91
CA LYS A 391 7.60 -23.57 25.27
C LYS A 391 7.44 -22.05 25.31
N ARG A 392 7.98 -21.35 24.32
CA ARG A 392 7.84 -19.89 24.21
C ARG A 392 6.37 -19.47 24.05
N GLU A 393 5.61 -20.15 23.20
CA GLU A 393 4.20 -19.84 23.00
C GLU A 393 3.39 -20.07 24.28
N MET A 394 3.59 -21.21 24.95
CA MET A 394 2.94 -21.53 26.23
C MET A 394 3.27 -20.49 27.31
N THR A 395 4.55 -20.12 27.43
CA THR A 395 4.98 -19.09 28.39
C THR A 395 4.32 -17.75 28.09
N ASN A 396 4.27 -17.35 26.82
CA ASN A 396 3.65 -16.09 26.42
C ASN A 396 2.13 -16.09 26.67
N ALA A 397 1.45 -17.19 26.37
CA ALA A 397 0.03 -17.34 26.67
C ALA A 397 -0.24 -17.23 28.16
N PHE A 398 0.56 -17.90 29.01
CA PHE A 398 0.48 -17.83 30.46
C PHE A 398 0.67 -16.40 31.01
N LEU A 399 1.62 -15.63 30.44
CA LEU A 399 1.95 -14.29 30.90
C LEU A 399 0.91 -13.22 30.50
N ILE A 400 0.24 -13.42 29.36
CA ILE A 400 -0.58 -12.37 28.71
C ILE A 400 -2.08 -12.67 28.83
N THR A 401 -2.47 -13.94 28.93
CA THR A 401 -3.88 -14.36 28.94
C THR A 401 -4.25 -14.98 30.30
N ASP A 402 -5.55 -15.08 30.54
CA ASP A 402 -6.11 -15.82 31.68
C ASP A 402 -6.48 -17.25 31.31
N ASP A 403 -5.82 -17.82 30.29
CA ASP A 403 -6.15 -19.14 29.77
C ASP A 403 -5.51 -20.26 30.59
N ASP A 404 -6.26 -21.34 30.80
CA ASP A 404 -5.73 -22.60 31.28
C ASP A 404 -4.91 -23.27 30.20
N ILE A 405 -3.68 -23.71 30.54
CA ILE A 405 -2.77 -24.39 29.61
C ILE A 405 -2.68 -25.87 30.00
N ILE A 406 -3.16 -26.74 29.12
CA ILE A 406 -3.09 -28.19 29.30
C ILE A 406 -2.08 -28.76 28.31
N ILE A 407 -1.09 -29.48 28.83
CA ILE A 407 -0.02 -30.08 28.04
C ILE A 407 -0.10 -31.60 28.14
N CYS A 408 -0.19 -32.28 27.00
CA CYS A 408 0.00 -33.72 26.89
C CYS A 408 1.44 -33.97 26.40
N ASP A 409 2.30 -34.49 27.28
CA ASP A 409 3.74 -34.57 27.07
C ASP A 409 4.26 -35.99 27.29
N PRO A 410 4.29 -36.82 26.23
CA PRO A 410 4.74 -38.23 26.34
C PRO A 410 6.25 -38.34 26.60
N GLU A 411 7.04 -37.32 26.28
CA GLU A 411 8.51 -37.31 26.41
C GLU A 411 9.02 -36.59 27.67
N ALA A 412 8.14 -36.05 28.50
CA ALA A 412 8.43 -35.30 29.71
C ALA A 412 9.39 -34.08 29.53
N GLU A 413 9.31 -33.44 28.34
CA GLU A 413 10.16 -32.26 28.02
C GLU A 413 9.70 -30.97 28.71
N TYR A 414 8.41 -30.89 29.10
CA TYR A 414 7.80 -29.65 29.63
C TYR A 414 7.77 -29.62 31.18
N PHE A 415 8.18 -30.66 31.86
CA PHE A 415 8.14 -30.77 33.32
C PHE A 415 8.73 -29.56 34.05
N SER A 416 9.94 -29.15 33.68
CA SER A 416 10.62 -28.00 34.30
C SER A 416 9.90 -26.66 34.07
N LEU A 417 9.26 -26.49 32.91
CA LEU A 417 8.48 -25.30 32.61
C LEU A 417 7.23 -25.24 33.49
N VAL A 418 6.49 -26.35 33.58
CA VAL A 418 5.24 -26.44 34.37
C VAL A 418 5.57 -26.16 35.86
N GLN A 419 6.65 -26.72 36.39
CA GLN A 419 7.05 -26.45 37.77
C GLN A 419 7.41 -24.97 38.01
N ARG A 420 8.14 -24.34 37.08
CA ARG A 420 8.50 -22.91 37.20
C ARG A 420 7.31 -21.97 37.15
N LEU A 421 6.24 -22.38 36.47
CA LEU A 421 5.01 -21.62 36.37
C LEU A 421 3.98 -22.04 37.47
N ASN A 422 4.42 -22.76 38.49
CA ASN A 422 3.58 -23.26 39.60
C ASN A 422 2.42 -24.14 39.13
N GLY A 423 2.58 -24.81 37.99
CA GLY A 423 1.57 -25.74 37.45
C GLY A 423 1.59 -27.10 38.10
N GLN A 424 0.57 -27.90 37.87
CA GLN A 424 0.41 -29.25 38.38
C GLN A 424 0.82 -30.28 37.32
N VAL A 425 1.59 -31.28 37.74
CA VAL A 425 2.01 -32.41 36.87
C VAL A 425 1.29 -33.68 37.30
N ILE A 426 0.53 -34.29 36.39
CA ILE A 426 -0.16 -35.56 36.58
C ILE A 426 0.56 -36.60 35.72
N ARG A 427 1.04 -37.65 36.37
CA ARG A 427 1.63 -38.82 35.69
C ARG A 427 0.60 -39.88 35.50
N LEU A 428 0.40 -40.26 34.24
CA LEU A 428 -0.43 -41.41 33.88
C LEU A 428 0.51 -42.62 33.76
N SER A 429 0.29 -43.64 34.57
CA SER A 429 1.06 -44.90 34.58
C SER A 429 0.60 -45.85 33.52
#